data_710638b1e9cbefb6f24e2246b956353c
#
_entry.id   710638b1e9cbefb6f24e2246b956353c
#
_cell.length_a   1.000
_cell.length_b   1.000
_cell.length_c   1.000
_cell.angle_alpha   90.00
_cell.angle_beta   90.00
_cell.angle_gamma   90.00
#
_symmetry.space_group_name_H-M   'P 1'
#
loop_
_entity.id
_entity.type
_entity.pdbx_description
1 polymer ?
#
loop_
_entity_poly.entity_id
_entity_poly.type
_entity_poly.pdbx_seq_one_letter_code
_entity_poly.pdbx_strand_id
1 'polypeptide(L)'
;TIPDLITIGVFTALYFVLVAVATLFSSVALMGFGMILLPAVAALICGCVYMLLVAKVGKFGAISVMGIVVGLFLFVSGHFILSLAASIVFPVIADAIARAGDYRSKTGILASYVVFCYGLTGPILPLWFMKDAYVASLQARGKDSSYIDGVFAHVNTGTFFIAMIVVLVCALLGGWFGQRMLKKHFAKTGII
;
A
#
# COMPACT_ATOMS: atom_id res chain seq x y z
N THR A 1 15.64 -18.32 3.13
CA THR A 1 17.06 -18.43 2.71
C THR A 1 17.62 -17.06 2.34
N ILE A 2 18.95 -16.92 2.21
CA ILE A 2 19.60 -15.66 1.77
C ILE A 2 19.07 -15.19 0.40
N PRO A 3 18.94 -16.06 -0.62
CA PRO A 3 18.32 -15.66 -1.90
C PRO A 3 16.89 -15.14 -1.76
N ASP A 4 16.10 -15.70 -0.86
CA ASP A 4 14.74 -15.19 -0.62
C ASP A 4 14.78 -13.76 -0.08
N LEU A 5 15.68 -13.47 0.88
CA LEU A 5 15.83 -12.12 1.45
C LEU A 5 16.27 -11.09 0.40
N ILE A 6 17.20 -11.46 -0.47
CA ILE A 6 17.62 -10.61 -1.59
C ILE A 6 16.43 -10.33 -2.50
N THR A 7 15.66 -11.36 -2.84
CA THR A 7 14.46 -11.23 -3.68
C THR A 7 13.42 -10.30 -3.03
N ILE A 8 13.14 -10.50 -1.74
CA ILE A 8 12.23 -9.62 -0.98
C ILE A 8 12.74 -8.18 -1.01
N GLY A 9 14.03 -7.96 -0.78
CA GLY A 9 14.63 -6.63 -0.81
C GLY A 9 14.46 -5.92 -2.17
N VAL A 10 14.73 -6.64 -3.26
CA VAL A 10 14.55 -6.11 -4.63
C VAL A 10 13.10 -5.73 -4.91
N PHE A 11 12.15 -6.63 -4.62
CA PHE A 11 10.73 -6.33 -4.84
C PHE A 11 10.21 -5.24 -3.90
N THR A 12 10.73 -5.14 -2.67
CA THR A 12 10.41 -4.03 -1.77
C THR A 12 10.90 -2.70 -2.35
N ALA A 13 12.11 -2.65 -2.88
CA ALA A 13 12.65 -1.45 -3.54
C ALA A 13 11.80 -1.05 -4.76
N LEU A 14 11.41 -2.01 -5.60
CA LEU A 14 10.52 -1.75 -6.73
C LEU A 14 9.15 -1.25 -6.28
N TYR A 15 8.62 -1.81 -5.20
CA TYR A 15 7.36 -1.35 -4.61
C TYR A 15 7.47 0.10 -4.15
N PHE A 16 8.57 0.48 -3.48
CA PHE A 16 8.84 1.86 -3.08
C PHE A 16 8.87 2.82 -4.26
N VAL A 17 9.55 2.46 -5.34
CA VAL A 17 9.60 3.28 -6.56
C VAL A 17 8.19 3.52 -7.10
N LEU A 18 7.36 2.48 -7.16
CA LEU A 18 5.99 2.62 -7.63
C LEU A 18 5.11 3.46 -6.68
N VAL A 19 5.29 3.32 -5.37
CA VAL A 19 4.60 4.18 -4.39
C VAL A 19 5.04 5.63 -4.54
N ALA A 20 6.33 5.90 -4.79
CA ALA A 20 6.81 7.26 -5.08
C ALA A 20 6.18 7.82 -6.36
N VAL A 21 6.09 7.03 -7.42
CA VAL A 21 5.39 7.41 -8.66
C VAL A 21 3.91 7.69 -8.38
N ALA A 22 3.24 6.84 -7.59
CA ALA A 22 1.86 7.07 -7.17
C ALA A 22 1.70 8.37 -6.41
N THR A 23 2.65 8.69 -5.52
CA THR A 23 2.65 9.93 -4.73
C THR A 23 2.77 11.16 -5.63
N LEU A 24 3.73 11.15 -6.56
CA LEU A 24 3.90 12.25 -7.53
C LEU A 24 2.65 12.41 -8.41
N PHE A 25 2.13 11.32 -8.95
CA PHE A 25 0.92 11.36 -9.76
C PHE A 25 -0.27 11.91 -8.97
N SER A 26 -0.49 11.41 -7.77
CA SER A 26 -1.62 11.83 -6.92
C SER A 26 -1.53 13.30 -6.54
N SER A 27 -0.33 13.81 -6.24
CA SER A 27 -0.13 15.21 -5.86
C SER A 27 -0.37 16.19 -7.00
N VAL A 28 -0.09 15.78 -8.25
CA VAL A 28 -0.26 16.63 -9.43
C VAL A 28 -1.65 16.49 -10.05
N ALA A 29 -2.14 15.24 -10.20
CA ALA A 29 -3.35 14.96 -10.98
C ALA A 29 -4.65 15.06 -10.19
N LEU A 30 -4.62 14.84 -8.87
CA LEU A 30 -5.83 14.68 -8.07
C LEU A 30 -6.17 15.89 -7.18
N MET A 31 -5.56 17.05 -7.42
CA MET A 31 -5.86 18.34 -6.78
C MET A 31 -6.65 18.22 -5.45
N GLY A 32 -6.10 18.51 -4.29
CA GLY A 32 -6.77 18.43 -2.99
C GLY A 32 -7.16 17.03 -2.49
N PHE A 33 -7.50 16.08 -3.37
CA PHE A 33 -7.77 14.68 -3.02
C PHE A 33 -6.54 13.78 -3.11
N GLY A 34 -5.42 14.28 -3.62
CA GLY A 34 -4.23 13.48 -3.89
C GLY A 34 -3.74 12.68 -2.69
N MET A 35 -3.75 13.27 -1.51
CA MET A 35 -3.36 12.60 -0.28
C MET A 35 -4.32 11.47 0.11
N ILE A 36 -5.63 11.70 0.00
CA ILE A 36 -6.68 10.75 0.37
C ILE A 36 -6.69 9.55 -0.59
N LEU A 37 -6.47 9.78 -1.89
CA LEU A 37 -6.55 8.76 -2.93
C LEU A 37 -5.20 8.11 -3.26
N LEU A 38 -4.10 8.55 -2.66
CA LEU A 38 -2.78 7.95 -2.87
C LEU A 38 -2.76 6.43 -2.66
N PRO A 39 -3.35 5.87 -1.58
CA PRO A 39 -3.38 4.42 -1.40
C PRO A 39 -4.09 3.69 -2.56
N ALA A 40 -5.12 4.30 -3.14
CA ALA A 40 -5.84 3.73 -4.27
C ALA A 40 -4.99 3.72 -5.55
N VAL A 41 -4.29 4.81 -5.85
CA VAL A 41 -3.38 4.88 -6.99
C VAL A 41 -2.24 3.87 -6.84
N ALA A 42 -1.64 3.79 -5.65
CA ALA A 42 -0.61 2.80 -5.36
C ALA A 42 -1.14 1.37 -5.52
N ALA A 43 -2.36 1.09 -5.02
CA ALA A 43 -3.01 -0.21 -5.18
C ALA A 43 -3.26 -0.59 -6.65
N LEU A 44 -3.50 0.40 -7.51
CA LEU A 44 -3.71 0.14 -8.94
C LEU A 44 -2.41 -0.29 -9.65
N ILE A 45 -1.27 0.36 -9.34
CA ILE A 45 -0.03 0.18 -10.08
C ILE A 45 0.92 -0.85 -9.47
N CYS A 46 0.86 -1.10 -8.16
CA CYS A 46 1.78 -2.00 -7.48
C CYS A 46 1.44 -3.49 -7.60
N GLY A 47 0.29 -3.85 -8.19
CA GLY A 47 -0.19 -5.23 -8.25
C GLY A 47 0.79 -6.19 -8.92
N CYS A 48 1.47 -5.77 -10.00
CA CYS A 48 2.47 -6.61 -10.67
C CYS A 48 3.65 -6.98 -9.75
N VAL A 49 4.17 -6.02 -9.02
CA VAL A 49 5.31 -6.23 -8.10
C VAL A 49 4.93 -7.18 -6.98
N TYR A 50 3.74 -6.99 -6.41
CA TYR A 50 3.22 -7.88 -5.38
C TYR A 50 3.06 -9.32 -5.88
N MET A 51 2.43 -9.50 -7.05
CA MET A 51 2.22 -10.83 -7.63
C MET A 51 3.54 -11.53 -7.97
N LEU A 52 4.55 -10.77 -8.43
CA LEU A 52 5.89 -11.30 -8.69
C LEU A 52 6.60 -11.72 -7.39
N LEU A 53 6.51 -10.93 -6.32
CA LEU A 53 7.06 -11.30 -5.02
C LEU A 53 6.48 -12.65 -4.56
N VAL A 54 5.14 -12.76 -4.58
CA VAL A 54 4.45 -13.98 -4.14
C VAL A 54 4.86 -15.18 -5.00
N ALA A 55 4.90 -15.02 -6.32
CA ALA A 55 5.28 -16.11 -7.23
C ALA A 55 6.74 -16.56 -7.07
N LYS A 56 7.63 -15.60 -6.77
CA LYS A 56 9.08 -15.89 -6.64
C LYS A 56 9.44 -16.50 -5.28
N VAL A 57 8.84 -16.01 -4.21
CA VAL A 57 9.22 -16.42 -2.84
C VAL A 57 8.26 -17.47 -2.30
N GLY A 58 6.95 -17.25 -2.38
CA GLY A 58 5.91 -18.20 -1.99
C GLY A 58 6.06 -18.76 -0.56
N LYS A 59 6.54 -17.94 0.38
CA LYS A 59 6.82 -18.31 1.76
C LYS A 59 6.29 -17.27 2.71
N PHE A 60 5.81 -17.73 3.87
CA PHE A 60 5.39 -16.85 4.95
C PHE A 60 6.53 -15.91 5.37
N GLY A 61 6.21 -14.67 5.59
CA GLY A 61 7.17 -13.62 5.92
C GLY A 61 7.51 -12.70 4.73
N ALA A 62 7.38 -13.16 3.48
CA ALA A 62 7.76 -12.35 2.32
C ALA A 62 6.90 -11.08 2.19
N ILE A 63 5.59 -11.22 2.27
CA ILE A 63 4.62 -10.11 2.22
C ILE A 63 4.73 -9.26 3.48
N SER A 64 4.84 -9.89 4.64
CA SER A 64 4.99 -9.22 5.93
C SER A 64 6.24 -8.34 5.97
N VAL A 65 7.39 -8.84 5.56
CA VAL A 65 8.64 -8.08 5.53
C VAL A 65 8.53 -6.89 4.58
N MET A 66 8.00 -7.07 3.37
CA MET A 66 7.80 -5.97 2.44
C MET A 66 6.95 -4.86 3.06
N GLY A 67 5.82 -5.19 3.69
CA GLY A 67 4.94 -4.20 4.32
C GLY A 67 5.57 -3.53 5.53
N ILE A 68 6.25 -4.29 6.40
CA ILE A 68 6.93 -3.74 7.58
C ILE A 68 8.05 -2.77 7.18
N VAL A 69 8.86 -3.10 6.17
CA VAL A 69 9.92 -2.20 5.67
C VAL A 69 9.32 -0.91 5.13
N VAL A 70 8.21 -0.98 4.38
CA VAL A 70 7.46 0.22 3.93
C VAL A 70 6.99 1.03 5.13
N GLY A 71 6.40 0.39 6.12
CA GLY A 71 5.91 1.04 7.34
C GLY A 71 7.01 1.73 8.15
N LEU A 72 8.15 1.07 8.30
CA LEU A 72 9.32 1.64 8.98
C LEU A 72 9.83 2.88 8.24
N PHE A 73 9.90 2.83 6.91
CA PHE A 73 10.28 3.98 6.12
C PHE A 73 9.30 5.15 6.31
N LEU A 74 8.00 4.90 6.25
CA LEU A 74 6.99 5.93 6.48
C LEU A 74 7.12 6.52 7.87
N PHE A 75 7.33 5.71 8.89
CA PHE A 75 7.50 6.16 10.26
C PHE A 75 8.75 7.05 10.43
N VAL A 76 9.91 6.60 9.92
CA VAL A 76 11.16 7.38 9.96
C VAL A 76 11.05 8.66 9.14
N SER A 77 10.27 8.65 8.06
CA SER A 77 9.96 9.84 7.24
C SER A 77 8.99 10.82 7.94
N GLY A 78 8.62 10.54 9.19
CA GLY A 78 7.80 11.43 10.01
C GLY A 78 6.29 11.29 9.79
N HIS A 79 5.80 10.19 9.22
CA HIS A 79 4.38 9.90 9.21
C HIS A 79 3.89 9.47 10.59
N PHE A 80 2.58 9.59 10.81
CA PHE A 80 1.97 9.25 12.09
C PHE A 80 2.19 7.77 12.46
N ILE A 81 2.30 7.46 13.76
CA ILE A 81 2.56 6.08 14.26
C ILE A 81 1.56 5.05 13.73
N LEU A 82 0.34 5.46 13.40
CA LEU A 82 -0.67 4.61 12.80
C LEU A 82 -0.25 4.06 11.43
N SER A 83 0.66 4.75 10.72
CA SER A 83 1.24 4.26 9.46
C SER A 83 2.05 2.99 9.69
N LEU A 84 2.86 2.96 10.75
CA LEU A 84 3.63 1.78 11.13
C LEU A 84 2.70 0.64 11.56
N ALA A 85 1.73 0.93 12.42
CA ALA A 85 0.77 -0.06 12.90
C ALA A 85 -0.01 -0.72 11.75
N ALA A 86 -0.56 0.07 10.83
CA ALA A 86 -1.25 -0.44 9.65
C ALA A 86 -0.33 -1.26 8.74
N SER A 87 0.90 -0.80 8.51
CA SER A 87 1.90 -1.49 7.69
C SER A 87 2.49 -2.75 8.33
N ILE A 88 2.20 -3.03 9.59
CA ILE A 88 2.48 -4.31 10.24
C ILE A 88 1.25 -5.22 10.16
N VAL A 89 0.10 -4.72 10.61
CA VAL A 89 -1.12 -5.53 10.77
C VAL A 89 -1.64 -6.04 9.43
N PHE A 90 -1.85 -5.16 8.46
CA PHE A 90 -2.42 -5.56 7.17
C PHE A 90 -1.51 -6.50 6.37
N PRO A 91 -0.19 -6.27 6.23
CA PRO A 91 0.69 -7.21 5.55
C PRO A 91 0.79 -8.58 6.21
N VAL A 92 0.77 -8.66 7.55
CA VAL A 92 0.77 -9.94 8.26
C VAL A 92 -0.51 -10.72 7.99
N ILE A 93 -1.68 -10.05 8.03
CA ILE A 93 -2.96 -10.67 7.68
C ILE A 93 -2.95 -11.10 6.21
N ALA A 94 -2.46 -10.27 5.30
CA ALA A 94 -2.33 -10.57 3.89
C ALA A 94 -1.46 -11.82 3.65
N ASP A 95 -0.34 -11.92 4.35
CA ASP A 95 0.57 -13.07 4.29
C ASP A 95 -0.10 -14.36 4.80
N ALA A 96 -0.88 -14.26 5.89
CA ALA A 96 -1.66 -15.37 6.40
C ALA A 96 -2.72 -15.84 5.41
N ILE A 97 -3.41 -14.91 4.72
CA ILE A 97 -4.39 -15.24 3.66
C ILE A 97 -3.71 -15.94 2.49
N ALA A 98 -2.56 -15.41 2.02
CA ALA A 98 -1.81 -16.03 0.93
C ALA A 98 -1.34 -17.45 1.30
N ARG A 99 -0.86 -17.64 2.55
CA ARG A 99 -0.45 -18.93 3.10
C ARG A 99 -1.59 -19.93 3.16
N ALA A 100 -2.82 -19.51 3.52
CA ALA A 100 -3.98 -20.40 3.55
C ALA A 100 -4.30 -21.05 2.19
N GLY A 101 -3.86 -20.43 1.09
CA GLY A 101 -3.94 -20.98 -0.27
C GLY A 101 -2.59 -21.48 -0.80
N ASP A 102 -1.62 -21.82 0.06
CA ASP A 102 -0.28 -22.27 -0.27
C ASP A 102 0.44 -21.38 -1.30
N TYR A 103 0.14 -20.08 -1.31
CA TYR A 103 0.66 -19.09 -2.27
C TYR A 103 0.36 -19.45 -3.75
N ARG A 104 -0.63 -20.29 -4.00
CA ARG A 104 -1.02 -20.78 -5.34
C ARG A 104 -2.44 -20.44 -5.72
N SER A 105 -3.33 -20.22 -4.73
CA SER A 105 -4.72 -19.86 -4.97
C SER A 105 -4.82 -18.45 -5.56
N LYS A 106 -5.29 -18.32 -6.81
CA LYS A 106 -5.46 -17.02 -7.46
C LYS A 106 -6.35 -16.07 -6.69
N THR A 107 -7.49 -16.57 -6.21
CA THR A 107 -8.44 -15.79 -5.41
C THR A 107 -7.85 -15.44 -4.05
N GLY A 108 -7.14 -16.38 -3.40
CA GLY A 108 -6.45 -16.16 -2.14
C GLY A 108 -5.37 -15.08 -2.26
N ILE A 109 -4.54 -15.13 -3.30
CA ILE A 109 -3.51 -14.12 -3.54
C ILE A 109 -4.12 -12.75 -3.88
N LEU A 110 -5.23 -12.72 -4.63
CA LEU A 110 -5.95 -11.47 -4.91
C LEU A 110 -6.54 -10.86 -3.64
N ALA A 111 -7.19 -11.66 -2.80
CA ALA A 111 -7.70 -11.23 -1.50
C ALA A 111 -6.57 -10.74 -0.57
N SER A 112 -5.46 -11.46 -0.54
CA SER A 112 -4.23 -11.07 0.16
C SER A 112 -3.74 -9.70 -0.30
N TYR A 113 -3.69 -9.45 -1.61
CA TYR A 113 -3.28 -8.16 -2.16
C TYR A 113 -4.23 -7.03 -1.75
N VAL A 114 -5.53 -7.26 -1.79
CA VAL A 114 -6.53 -6.28 -1.34
C VAL A 114 -6.27 -5.89 0.12
N VAL A 115 -6.09 -6.86 1.00
CA VAL A 115 -5.80 -6.61 2.42
C VAL A 115 -4.47 -5.87 2.58
N PHE A 116 -3.43 -6.27 1.84
CA PHE A 116 -2.12 -5.61 1.86
C PHE A 116 -2.21 -4.12 1.49
N CYS A 117 -3.02 -3.76 0.49
CA CYS A 117 -3.18 -2.37 0.05
C CYS A 117 -3.75 -1.46 1.15
N TYR A 118 -4.56 -1.99 2.06
CA TYR A 118 -5.03 -1.22 3.22
C TYR A 118 -3.91 -0.85 4.20
N GLY A 119 -2.76 -1.50 4.17
CA GLY A 119 -1.57 -1.08 4.91
C GLY A 119 -1.13 0.35 4.60
N LEU A 120 -1.28 0.79 3.34
CA LEU A 120 -0.97 2.16 2.91
C LEU A 120 -2.02 3.21 3.33
N THR A 121 -3.14 2.81 3.91
CA THR A 121 -4.12 3.77 4.46
C THR A 121 -3.69 4.35 5.81
N GLY A 122 -2.72 3.73 6.49
CA GLY A 122 -2.23 4.18 7.79
C GLY A 122 -1.93 5.67 7.89
N PRO A 123 -1.24 6.29 6.92
CA PRO A 123 -0.95 7.72 6.91
C PRO A 123 -2.18 8.63 6.85
N ILE A 124 -3.29 8.16 6.28
CA ILE A 124 -4.49 8.97 6.08
C ILE A 124 -5.57 8.73 7.14
N LEU A 125 -5.57 7.58 7.82
CA LEU A 125 -6.56 7.28 8.87
C LEU A 125 -6.65 8.35 9.97
N PRO A 126 -5.54 8.98 10.43
CA PRO A 126 -5.61 10.04 11.43
C PRO A 126 -6.44 11.26 11.03
N LEU A 127 -6.65 11.49 9.73
CA LEU A 127 -7.49 12.59 9.24
C LEU A 127 -8.93 12.51 9.76
N TRP A 128 -9.44 11.29 9.96
CA TRP A 128 -10.81 11.06 10.43
C TRP A 128 -10.89 10.71 11.92
N PHE A 129 -9.91 9.98 12.44
CA PHE A 129 -10.00 9.41 13.79
C PHE A 129 -9.16 10.14 14.83
N MET A 130 -8.17 10.94 14.43
CA MET A 130 -7.22 11.60 15.33
C MET A 130 -6.90 13.03 14.84
N LYS A 131 -7.93 13.80 14.50
CA LYS A 131 -7.81 15.12 13.86
C LYS A 131 -6.86 16.05 14.64
N ASP A 132 -7.09 16.22 15.94
CA ASP A 132 -6.32 17.17 16.76
C ASP A 132 -4.84 16.79 16.84
N ALA A 133 -4.55 15.50 17.02
CA ALA A 133 -3.18 14.99 17.03
C ALA A 133 -2.50 15.15 15.66
N TYR A 134 -3.25 14.98 14.58
CA TYR A 134 -2.73 15.15 13.21
C TYR A 134 -2.44 16.63 12.92
N VAL A 135 -3.34 17.54 13.30
CA VAL A 135 -3.14 19.00 13.19
C VAL A 135 -1.89 19.41 13.96
N ALA A 136 -1.74 18.98 15.22
CA ALA A 136 -0.56 19.27 16.03
C ALA A 136 0.73 18.77 15.35
N SER A 137 0.69 17.60 14.74
CA SER A 137 1.84 17.04 14.01
C SER A 137 2.18 17.85 12.74
N LEU A 138 1.20 18.38 12.02
CA LEU A 138 1.42 19.27 10.86
C LEU A 138 2.03 20.61 11.31
N GLN A 139 1.51 21.21 12.39
CA GLN A 139 2.05 22.45 12.97
C GLN A 139 3.50 22.26 13.41
N ALA A 140 3.83 21.14 14.07
CA ALA A 140 5.19 20.82 14.47
C ALA A 140 6.16 20.67 13.27
N ARG A 141 5.64 20.38 12.07
CA ARG A 141 6.41 20.35 10.82
C ARG A 141 6.43 21.69 10.08
N GLY A 142 5.98 22.76 10.73
CA GLY A 142 5.98 24.11 10.16
C GLY A 142 4.93 24.35 9.06
N LYS A 143 3.85 23.54 9.03
CA LYS A 143 2.73 23.76 8.11
C LYS A 143 1.84 24.87 8.65
N ASP A 144 1.48 25.81 7.79
CA ASP A 144 0.60 26.93 8.13
C ASP A 144 -0.89 26.51 8.17
N SER A 145 -1.72 27.41 8.66
CA SER A 145 -3.16 27.19 8.76
C SER A 145 -3.81 26.96 7.39
N SER A 146 -3.35 27.66 6.35
CA SER A 146 -3.92 27.54 5.01
C SER A 146 -3.68 26.14 4.42
N TYR A 147 -2.52 25.56 4.67
CA TYR A 147 -2.22 24.18 4.30
C TYR A 147 -3.11 23.19 5.07
N ILE A 148 -3.24 23.40 6.39
CA ILE A 148 -4.06 22.53 7.25
C ILE A 148 -5.52 22.58 6.83
N ASP A 149 -6.08 23.77 6.59
CA ASP A 149 -7.45 23.95 6.12
C ASP A 149 -7.67 23.26 4.76
N GLY A 150 -6.70 23.37 3.85
CA GLY A 150 -6.72 22.67 2.57
C GLY A 150 -6.77 21.15 2.70
N VAL A 151 -5.97 20.58 3.63
CA VAL A 151 -5.97 19.12 3.92
C VAL A 151 -7.34 18.67 4.44
N PHE A 152 -7.96 19.46 5.35
CA PHE A 152 -9.22 19.09 5.96
C PHE A 152 -10.47 19.52 5.17
N ALA A 153 -10.34 20.31 4.10
CA ALA A 153 -11.44 20.78 3.29
C ALA A 153 -12.34 19.65 2.73
N HIS A 154 -11.73 18.49 2.48
CA HIS A 154 -12.42 17.33 1.90
C HIS A 154 -12.59 16.17 2.90
N VAL A 155 -12.25 16.35 4.18
CA VAL A 155 -12.32 15.29 5.20
C VAL A 155 -13.71 15.28 5.85
N ASN A 156 -14.51 14.28 5.49
CA ASN A 156 -15.81 13.99 6.10
C ASN A 156 -16.09 12.49 6.05
N THR A 157 -17.15 12.03 6.72
CA THR A 157 -17.51 10.61 6.77
C THR A 157 -17.76 10.01 5.39
N GLY A 158 -18.35 10.77 4.47
CA GLY A 158 -18.60 10.32 3.09
C GLY A 158 -17.30 10.07 2.34
N THR A 159 -16.33 10.98 2.43
CA THR A 159 -15.02 10.82 1.78
C THR A 159 -14.22 9.66 2.37
N PHE A 160 -14.40 9.33 3.64
CA PHE A 160 -13.81 8.13 4.23
C PHE A 160 -14.28 6.86 3.52
N PHE A 161 -15.61 6.66 3.44
CA PHE A 161 -16.16 5.46 2.79
C PHE A 161 -15.81 5.41 1.30
N ILE A 162 -15.89 6.54 0.60
CA ILE A 162 -15.48 6.62 -0.81
C ILE A 162 -14.02 6.23 -0.97
N ALA A 163 -13.11 6.76 -0.15
CA ALA A 163 -11.70 6.42 -0.22
C ALA A 163 -11.46 4.91 0.00
N MET A 164 -12.12 4.31 1.00
CA MET A 164 -11.98 2.87 1.27
C MET A 164 -12.52 2.02 0.11
N ILE A 165 -13.65 2.39 -0.49
CA ILE A 165 -14.22 1.70 -1.65
C ILE A 165 -13.31 1.85 -2.87
N VAL A 166 -12.77 3.04 -3.11
CA VAL A 166 -11.85 3.27 -4.23
C VAL A 166 -10.56 2.47 -4.06
N VAL A 167 -10.01 2.38 -2.84
CA VAL A 167 -8.87 1.49 -2.55
C VAL A 167 -9.21 0.03 -2.87
N LEU A 168 -10.39 -0.45 -2.46
CA LEU A 168 -10.85 -1.81 -2.75
C LEU A 168 -10.90 -2.08 -4.25
N VAL A 169 -11.57 -1.20 -5.01
CA VAL A 169 -11.73 -1.35 -6.46
C VAL A 169 -10.37 -1.30 -7.16
N CYS A 170 -9.51 -0.34 -6.81
CA CYS A 170 -8.17 -0.21 -7.39
C CYS A 170 -7.28 -1.42 -7.04
N ALA A 171 -7.38 -1.96 -5.82
CA ALA A 171 -6.63 -3.15 -5.42
C ALA A 171 -7.09 -4.40 -6.19
N LEU A 172 -8.41 -4.56 -6.39
CA LEU A 172 -8.94 -5.66 -7.21
C LEU A 172 -8.47 -5.54 -8.66
N LEU A 173 -8.54 -4.36 -9.25
CA LEU A 173 -8.10 -4.13 -10.64
C LEU A 173 -6.59 -4.29 -10.78
N GLY A 174 -5.80 -3.68 -9.90
CA GLY A 174 -4.33 -3.79 -9.92
C GLY A 174 -3.85 -5.21 -9.66
N GLY A 175 -4.48 -5.91 -8.73
CA GLY A 175 -4.18 -7.32 -8.44
C GLY A 175 -4.55 -8.24 -9.60
N TRP A 176 -5.75 -8.08 -10.17
CA TRP A 176 -6.15 -8.83 -11.36
C TRP A 176 -5.23 -8.59 -12.55
N PHE A 177 -4.88 -7.32 -12.80
CA PHE A 177 -3.93 -6.96 -13.86
C PHE A 177 -2.56 -7.59 -13.60
N GLY A 178 -2.06 -7.54 -12.36
CA GLY A 178 -0.81 -8.17 -11.96
C GLY A 178 -0.80 -9.68 -12.21
N GLN A 179 -1.88 -10.38 -11.85
CA GLN A 179 -2.02 -11.81 -12.14
C GLN A 179 -2.05 -12.12 -13.65
N ARG A 180 -2.72 -11.26 -14.43
CA ARG A 180 -2.78 -11.44 -15.90
C ARG A 180 -1.41 -11.23 -16.55
N MET A 181 -0.67 -10.21 -16.12
CA MET A 181 0.69 -9.93 -16.58
C MET A 181 1.63 -11.06 -16.21
N LEU A 182 1.53 -11.57 -15.00
CA LEU A 182 2.31 -12.71 -14.52
C LEU A 182 2.13 -13.91 -15.46
N LYS A 183 0.89 -14.29 -15.74
CA LYS A 183 0.57 -15.43 -16.62
C LYS A 183 1.06 -15.21 -18.07
N LYS A 184 0.92 -13.98 -18.60
CA LYS A 184 1.21 -13.70 -20.00
C LYS A 184 2.71 -13.61 -20.30
N HIS A 185 3.48 -13.00 -19.43
CA HIS A 185 4.87 -12.63 -19.70
C HIS A 185 5.88 -13.46 -18.90
N PHE A 186 5.60 -13.77 -17.64
CA PHE A 186 6.58 -14.39 -16.76
C PHE A 186 6.51 -15.93 -16.74
N ALA A 187 5.33 -16.53 -16.94
CA ALA A 187 5.22 -17.98 -17.05
C ALA A 187 5.93 -18.54 -18.30
N LYS A 188 6.03 -17.74 -19.38
CA LYS A 188 6.70 -18.14 -20.62
C LYS A 188 8.23 -18.02 -20.57
N THR A 189 8.75 -17.24 -19.65
CA THR A 189 10.21 -16.97 -19.52
C THR A 189 10.89 -17.88 -18.50
N GLY A 190 10.16 -18.80 -17.88
CA GLY A 190 10.72 -19.68 -16.83
C GLY A 190 11.11 -18.93 -15.54
N ILE A 191 10.63 -17.71 -15.37
CA ILE A 191 10.91 -16.90 -14.18
C ILE A 191 10.06 -17.33 -12.98
N ILE A 192 8.94 -18.03 -13.24
CA ILE A 192 8.00 -18.63 -12.27
C ILE A 192 7.54 -20.00 -12.76
#